data_f3f3ccb0d3cc7d9c35cc5f605476c274
#
_entry.id   f3f3ccb0d3cc7d9c35cc5f605476c274
#
_cell.length_a   1.000
_cell.length_b   1.000
_cell.length_c   1.000
_cell.angle_alpha   90.00
_cell.angle_beta   90.00
_cell.angle_gamma   90.00
#
_symmetry.space_group_name_H-M   'P 1'
#
loop_
_entity.id
_entity.type
_entity.pdbx_description
1 polymer ?
#
loop_
_entity_poly.entity_id
_entity_poly.type
_entity_poly.pdbx_seq_one_letter_code
_entity_poly.pdbx_strand_id
1 'polypeptide(L)'
;MIRKFKLILALFLLLPIKSYALSDQNKQQLYIGCYQNSKQYLGTDKAKSYCQCTVDKLSMKFSDEELDAVFKQKPEDIYKDTEFASKFCEIKIQE
;
A
#
# COMPACT_ATOMS: atom_id res chain seq x y z
N MET A 1 -40.04 -6.75 16.41
CA MET A 1 -39.14 -7.29 15.36
C MET A 1 -38.48 -6.22 14.53
N ILE A 2 -39.20 -5.19 14.07
CA ILE A 2 -38.63 -4.12 13.25
C ILE A 2 -37.57 -3.31 14.02
N ARG A 3 -37.76 -3.14 15.34
CA ARG A 3 -36.81 -2.42 16.19
C ARG A 3 -35.46 -3.14 16.35
N LYS A 4 -35.49 -4.46 16.44
CA LYS A 4 -34.26 -5.26 16.54
C LYS A 4 -33.48 -5.25 15.23
N PHE A 5 -34.19 -5.23 14.12
CA PHE A 5 -33.55 -5.15 12.79
C PHE A 5 -32.86 -3.81 12.60
N LYS A 6 -33.48 -2.70 13.00
CA LYS A 6 -32.87 -1.38 12.93
C LYS A 6 -31.66 -1.25 13.83
N LEU A 7 -31.67 -1.87 15.01
CA LEU A 7 -30.53 -1.88 15.93
C LEU A 7 -29.35 -2.66 15.37
N ILE A 8 -29.62 -3.78 14.71
CA ILE A 8 -28.58 -4.59 14.07
C ILE A 8 -27.97 -3.83 12.89
N LEU A 9 -28.78 -3.13 12.10
CA LEU A 9 -28.30 -2.30 11.00
C LEU A 9 -27.46 -1.12 11.50
N ALA A 10 -27.86 -0.48 12.58
CA ALA A 10 -27.11 0.62 13.18
C ALA A 10 -25.76 0.13 13.72
N LEU A 11 -25.72 -1.05 14.32
CA LEU A 11 -24.48 -1.67 14.78
C LEU A 11 -23.54 -2.00 13.60
N PHE A 12 -24.09 -2.43 12.48
CA PHE A 12 -23.33 -2.72 11.28
C PHE A 12 -22.72 -1.46 10.69
N LEU A 13 -23.45 -0.33 10.74
CA LEU A 13 -22.96 0.97 10.25
C LEU A 13 -21.91 1.59 11.18
N LEU A 14 -21.89 1.19 12.45
CA LEU A 14 -20.93 1.69 13.44
C LEU A 14 -19.66 0.85 13.50
N LEU A 15 -19.61 -0.31 12.83
CA LEU A 15 -18.38 -1.09 12.74
C LEU A 15 -17.36 -0.34 11.90
N PRO A 16 -16.14 -0.13 12.43
CA PRO A 16 -15.10 0.52 11.62
C PRO A 16 -14.81 -0.33 10.39
N ILE A 17 -15.08 0.22 9.24
CA ILE A 17 -14.65 -0.39 7.99
C ILE A 17 -13.14 -0.25 7.96
N LYS A 18 -12.43 -1.35 8.12
CA LYS A 18 -10.97 -1.33 7.96
C LYS A 18 -10.67 -0.94 6.52
N SER A 19 -10.23 0.28 6.35
CA SER A 19 -9.70 0.73 5.08
C SER A 19 -8.32 0.10 4.91
N TYR A 20 -8.15 -0.72 3.88
CA TYR A 20 -6.84 -1.25 3.52
C TYR A 20 -5.98 -0.25 2.76
N ALA A 21 -6.48 0.97 2.60
CA ALA A 21 -5.73 2.01 1.90
C ALA A 21 -4.75 2.71 2.84
N LEU A 22 -3.56 2.98 2.34
CA LEU A 22 -2.58 3.80 3.05
C LEU A 22 -3.05 5.25 3.07
N SER A 23 -2.66 6.00 4.11
CA SER A 23 -2.88 7.44 4.16
C SER A 23 -2.08 8.13 3.06
N ASP A 24 -2.53 9.31 2.64
CA ASP A 24 -1.84 10.10 1.62
C ASP A 24 -0.42 10.44 2.07
N GLN A 25 -0.22 10.72 3.34
CA GLN A 25 1.09 11.01 3.90
C GLN A 25 2.05 9.81 3.74
N ASN A 26 1.58 8.62 4.08
CA ASN A 26 2.40 7.42 3.96
C ASN A 26 2.68 7.07 2.49
N LYS A 27 1.69 7.24 1.61
CA LYS A 27 1.90 7.06 0.17
C LYS A 27 2.98 7.98 -0.36
N GLN A 28 2.96 9.24 0.05
CA GLN A 28 3.92 10.23 -0.39
C GLN A 28 5.33 9.88 0.09
N GLN A 29 5.49 9.48 1.34
CA GLN A 29 6.79 9.08 1.89
C GLN A 29 7.35 7.86 1.17
N LEU A 30 6.51 6.86 0.93
CA LEU A 30 6.91 5.67 0.18
C LEU A 30 7.33 6.03 -1.24
N TYR A 31 6.58 6.90 -1.90
CA TYR A 31 6.87 7.34 -3.25
C TYR A 31 8.22 8.04 -3.32
N ILE A 32 8.47 8.97 -2.40
CA ILE A 32 9.73 9.73 -2.37
C ILE A 32 10.92 8.79 -2.18
N GLY A 33 10.84 7.87 -1.21
CA GLY A 33 11.90 6.90 -0.97
C GLY A 33 12.13 5.98 -2.17
N CYS A 34 11.06 5.49 -2.76
CA CYS A 34 11.13 4.66 -3.96
C CYS A 34 11.76 5.42 -5.13
N TYR A 35 11.31 6.65 -5.38
CA TYR A 35 11.78 7.46 -6.50
C TYR A 35 13.26 7.76 -6.39
N GLN A 36 13.74 8.17 -5.22
CA GLN A 36 15.13 8.49 -5.02
C GLN A 36 16.05 7.29 -5.28
N ASN A 37 15.59 6.10 -4.91
CA ASN A 37 16.37 4.88 -5.13
C ASN A 37 16.27 4.36 -6.55
N SER A 38 15.13 4.53 -7.20
CA SER A 38 14.86 3.93 -8.51
C SER A 38 15.34 4.79 -9.68
N LYS A 39 15.37 6.11 -9.53
CA LYS A 39 15.70 7.01 -10.64
C LYS A 39 17.11 6.78 -11.20
N GLN A 40 18.03 6.29 -10.37
CA GLN A 40 19.40 6.01 -10.77
C GLN A 40 19.49 4.84 -11.75
N TYR A 41 18.56 3.90 -11.64
CA TYR A 41 18.54 2.68 -12.45
C TYR A 41 17.57 2.76 -13.62
N LEU A 42 16.42 3.41 -13.40
CA LEU A 42 15.32 3.40 -14.37
C LEU A 42 15.22 4.69 -15.18
N GLY A 43 15.83 5.76 -14.73
CA GLY A 43 15.59 7.09 -15.28
C GLY A 43 14.32 7.70 -14.69
N THR A 44 14.10 8.98 -14.96
CA THR A 44 13.06 9.77 -14.31
C THR A 44 11.65 9.25 -14.59
N ASP A 45 11.31 9.03 -15.86
CA ASP A 45 9.94 8.68 -16.26
C ASP A 45 9.56 7.29 -15.81
N LYS A 46 10.45 6.32 -16.01
CA LYS A 46 10.20 4.94 -15.59
C LYS A 46 10.15 4.82 -14.07
N ALA A 47 11.00 5.57 -13.37
CA ALA A 47 11.00 5.58 -11.91
C ALA A 47 9.68 6.11 -11.36
N LYS A 48 9.13 7.16 -11.95
CA LYS A 48 7.81 7.69 -11.55
C LYS A 48 6.72 6.64 -11.72
N SER A 49 6.66 6.01 -12.87
CA SER A 49 5.66 4.98 -13.16
C SER A 49 5.81 3.78 -12.25
N TYR A 50 7.04 3.32 -12.05
CA TYR A 50 7.34 2.19 -11.19
C TYR A 50 6.95 2.46 -9.74
N CYS A 51 7.32 3.64 -9.22
CA CYS A 51 7.05 3.97 -7.82
C CYS A 51 5.57 4.23 -7.58
N GLN A 52 4.88 4.87 -8.50
CA GLN A 52 3.43 5.05 -8.38
C GLN A 52 2.71 3.71 -8.37
N CYS A 53 3.10 2.82 -9.25
CA CYS A 53 2.57 1.46 -9.30
C CYS A 53 2.82 0.71 -7.99
N THR A 54 4.06 0.76 -7.50
CA THR A 54 4.46 0.05 -6.29
C THR A 54 3.70 0.55 -5.06
N VAL A 55 3.58 1.86 -4.90
CA VAL A 55 2.83 2.47 -3.80
C VAL A 55 1.36 2.07 -3.86
N ASP A 56 0.76 2.09 -5.05
CA ASP A 56 -0.62 1.69 -5.24
C ASP A 56 -0.85 0.23 -4.85
N LYS A 57 0.06 -0.66 -5.25
CA LYS A 57 -0.05 -2.07 -4.89
C LYS A 57 0.09 -2.30 -3.39
N LEU A 58 1.02 -1.62 -2.75
CA LEU A 58 1.17 -1.70 -1.30
C LEU A 58 -0.08 -1.17 -0.59
N SER A 59 -0.65 -0.09 -1.10
CA SER A 59 -1.86 0.52 -0.55
C SER A 59 -3.08 -0.41 -0.67
N MET A 60 -3.12 -1.27 -1.67
CA MET A 60 -4.20 -2.23 -1.84
C MET A 60 -4.11 -3.40 -0.87
N LYS A 61 -2.91 -3.71 -0.40
CA LYS A 61 -2.70 -4.87 0.48
C LYS A 61 -2.58 -4.50 1.96
N PHE A 62 -2.00 -3.35 2.27
CA PHE A 62 -1.66 -2.98 3.63
C PHE A 62 -2.39 -1.71 4.07
N SER A 63 -2.82 -1.69 5.34
CA SER A 63 -3.16 -0.47 6.05
C SER A 63 -1.88 0.20 6.56
N ASP A 64 -2.00 1.43 7.07
CA ASP A 64 -0.86 2.13 7.67
C ASP A 64 -0.22 1.31 8.78
N GLU A 65 -1.03 0.72 9.65
CA GLU A 65 -0.56 -0.08 10.78
C GLU A 65 0.17 -1.34 10.32
N GLU A 66 -0.39 -2.01 9.32
CA GLU A 66 0.21 -3.23 8.78
C GLU A 66 1.55 -2.94 8.10
N LEU A 67 1.61 -1.85 7.33
CA LEU A 67 2.85 -1.46 6.67
C LEU A 67 3.92 -1.06 7.67
N ASP A 68 3.54 -0.35 8.72
CA ASP A 68 4.46 0.00 9.80
C ASP A 68 5.07 -1.25 10.44
N ALA A 69 4.24 -2.27 10.67
CA ALA A 69 4.71 -3.55 11.21
C ALA A 69 5.68 -4.23 10.23
N VAL A 70 5.40 -4.18 8.93
CA VAL A 70 6.29 -4.75 7.91
C VAL A 70 7.66 -4.07 7.96
N PHE A 71 7.70 -2.75 8.04
CA PHE A 71 8.96 -2.01 8.02
C PHE A 71 9.78 -2.10 9.31
N LYS A 72 9.18 -2.61 10.39
CA LYS A 72 9.90 -2.88 11.63
C LYS A 72 10.64 -4.21 11.62
N GLN A 73 10.41 -5.02 10.60
CA GLN A 73 11.08 -6.32 10.48
C GLN A 73 12.51 -6.16 9.97
N LYS A 74 13.21 -7.28 9.88
CA LYS A 74 14.54 -7.32 9.26
C LYS A 74 14.43 -6.98 7.77
N PRO A 75 15.48 -6.39 7.17
CA PRO A 75 15.45 -6.03 5.74
C PRO A 75 15.04 -7.19 4.83
N GLU A 76 15.46 -8.41 5.14
CA GLU A 76 15.11 -9.60 4.35
C GLU A 76 13.61 -9.86 4.36
N ASP A 77 12.98 -9.69 5.50
CA ASP A 77 11.54 -9.92 5.66
C ASP A 77 10.73 -8.79 5.03
N ILE A 78 11.23 -7.55 5.13
CA ILE A 78 10.62 -6.42 4.43
C ILE A 78 10.62 -6.69 2.92
N TYR A 79 11.74 -7.16 2.39
CA TYR A 79 11.87 -7.48 0.97
C TYR A 79 10.85 -8.55 0.55
N LYS A 80 10.74 -9.62 1.33
CA LYS A 80 9.78 -10.71 1.04
C LYS A 80 8.35 -10.22 1.03
N ASP A 81 7.97 -9.41 2.01
CA ASP A 81 6.59 -8.95 2.16
C ASP A 81 6.20 -7.92 1.12
N THR A 82 7.15 -7.20 0.54
CA THR A 82 6.89 -6.15 -0.47
C THR A 82 7.23 -6.59 -1.89
N GLU A 83 7.83 -7.76 -2.07
CA GLU A 83 8.29 -8.25 -3.38
C GLU A 83 7.16 -8.37 -4.40
N PHE A 84 5.96 -8.74 -3.97
CA PHE A 84 4.82 -8.88 -4.88
C PHE A 84 4.53 -7.59 -5.65
N ALA A 85 4.64 -6.44 -4.96
CA ALA A 85 4.41 -5.13 -5.59
C ALA A 85 5.55 -4.78 -6.53
N SER A 86 6.77 -4.97 -6.10
CA SER A 86 7.96 -4.68 -6.87
C SER A 86 7.99 -5.47 -8.18
N LYS A 87 7.78 -6.77 -8.12
CA LYS A 87 7.78 -7.63 -9.31
C LYS A 87 6.67 -7.30 -10.29
N PHE A 88 5.45 -7.10 -9.78
CA PHE A 88 4.33 -6.73 -10.62
C PHE A 88 4.63 -5.44 -11.38
N CYS A 89 5.17 -4.45 -10.69
CA CYS A 89 5.41 -3.14 -11.28
C CYS A 89 6.62 -3.14 -12.21
N GLU A 90 7.64 -3.96 -11.95
CA GLU A 90 8.75 -4.16 -12.89
C GLU A 90 8.27 -4.68 -14.24
N ILE A 91 7.38 -5.66 -14.23
CA ILE A 91 6.83 -6.23 -15.44
C ILE A 91 5.98 -5.19 -16.17
N LYS A 92 5.17 -4.45 -15.42
CA LYS A 92 4.25 -3.47 -15.99
C LYS A 92 4.95 -2.34 -16.72
N ILE A 93 6.08 -1.84 -16.20
CA ILE A 93 6.80 -0.74 -16.82
C ILE A 93 7.55 -1.15 -18.08
N GLN A 94 7.73 -2.45 -18.31
CA GLN A 94 8.37 -2.96 -19.52
C GLN A 94 7.38 -3.12 -20.68
N GLU A 95 6.09 -3.06 -20.38
CA GLU A 95 5.05 -3.07 -21.40
C GLU A 95 4.94 -1.69 -22.04
#